data_a9dc905e95daf37b4590ef758591bb28
#
_entry.id   a9dc905e95daf37b4590ef758591bb28
#
_cell.length_a   1.000
_cell.length_b   1.000
_cell.length_c   1.000
_cell.angle_alpha   90.00
_cell.angle_beta   90.00
_cell.angle_gamma   90.00
#
_symmetry.space_group_name_H-M   'P 1'
#
loop_
_entity.id
_entity.type
_entity.pdbx_description
1 polymer ?
#
loop_
_entity_poly.entity_id
_entity_poly.type
_entity_poly.pdbx_seq_one_letter_code
_entity_poly.pdbx_strand_id
1 'polypeptide(L)'
;MRTVLLILFWSVMLYSCKEVSFTEAQPRGVSPLKEMPPALRGVYQTFDKTTGEFSDTLIVESWGYHFKDKNDKDWLNRGTISDTLVIKFYQNYYFVNFKSEGQWVLRLVQQEANGAIRFMSIDLKDEVKRKEVLKKLGKKLAIKEIKRKDDTFYQINPSPEQLMTLIKEGFFTGERLNKVK
;
A
#
# COMPACT_ATOMS: atom_id res chain seq x y z
N MET A 1 -33.97 28.91 -24.96
CA MET A 1 -32.56 28.51 -24.80
C MET A 1 -32.10 28.67 -23.35
N ARG A 2 -32.68 27.93 -22.39
CA ARG A 2 -32.34 28.08 -20.95
C ARG A 2 -32.30 26.76 -20.16
N THR A 3 -32.29 25.60 -20.84
CA THR A 3 -32.46 24.29 -20.20
C THR A 3 -31.29 23.32 -20.45
N VAL A 4 -30.20 23.77 -21.06
CA VAL A 4 -29.04 22.89 -21.38
C VAL A 4 -27.89 23.01 -20.37
N LEU A 5 -27.95 23.94 -19.42
CA LEU A 5 -26.85 24.30 -18.52
C LEU A 5 -26.85 23.52 -17.18
N LEU A 6 -27.83 22.63 -16.98
CA LEU A 6 -28.00 21.90 -15.70
C LEU A 6 -27.49 20.45 -15.69
N ILE A 7 -27.02 19.91 -16.81
CA ILE A 7 -26.58 18.50 -16.90
C ILE A 7 -25.06 18.35 -16.75
N LEU A 8 -24.30 19.43 -16.78
CA LEU A 8 -22.81 19.37 -16.73
C LEU A 8 -22.22 19.35 -15.31
N PHE A 9 -23.04 19.32 -14.27
CA PHE A 9 -22.57 19.46 -12.87
C PHE A 9 -22.57 18.16 -12.06
N TRP A 10 -22.83 17.00 -12.70
CA TRP A 10 -23.02 15.74 -11.97
C TRP A 10 -21.98 14.64 -12.26
N SER A 11 -20.85 14.98 -12.86
CA SER A 11 -19.75 14.02 -13.03
C SER A 11 -18.48 14.35 -12.27
N VAL A 12 -18.60 14.91 -11.06
CA VAL A 12 -17.51 14.81 -10.09
C VAL A 12 -17.54 13.37 -9.58
N MET A 13 -16.93 12.48 -10.34
CA MET A 13 -16.61 11.13 -9.85
C MET A 13 -15.73 11.34 -8.63
N LEU A 14 -16.29 11.17 -7.46
CA LEU A 14 -15.57 11.04 -6.21
C LEU A 14 -14.69 9.79 -6.34
N TYR A 15 -13.43 9.98 -6.69
CA TYR A 15 -12.41 8.95 -6.59
C TYR A 15 -12.17 8.66 -5.11
N SER A 16 -13.12 7.95 -4.51
CA SER A 16 -12.92 7.43 -3.16
C SER A 16 -11.82 6.39 -3.22
N CYS A 17 -10.72 6.64 -2.53
CA CYS A 17 -9.68 5.64 -2.34
C CYS A 17 -10.26 4.47 -1.54
N LYS A 18 -10.04 3.24 -2.01
CA LYS A 18 -10.54 2.02 -1.36
C LYS A 18 -9.35 1.16 -0.97
N GLU A 19 -9.18 0.98 0.34
CA GLU A 19 -8.02 0.31 0.91
C GLU A 19 -8.43 -0.75 1.93
N VAL A 20 -7.64 -1.84 2.01
CA VAL A 20 -7.71 -2.72 3.17
C VAL A 20 -6.98 -2.07 4.32
N SER A 21 -7.64 -1.98 5.48
CA SER A 21 -7.05 -1.40 6.68
C SER A 21 -7.02 -2.37 7.86
N PHE A 22 -6.29 -1.96 8.90
CA PHE A 22 -6.07 -2.74 10.10
C PHE A 22 -6.28 -1.87 11.34
N THR A 23 -6.58 -2.49 12.47
CA THR A 23 -6.75 -1.80 13.76
C THR A 23 -5.41 -1.30 14.32
N GLU A 24 -4.33 -1.98 13.99
CA GLU A 24 -2.96 -1.68 14.44
C GLU A 24 -1.93 -2.05 13.36
N ALA A 25 -0.70 -1.57 13.53
CA ALA A 25 0.40 -1.88 12.62
C ALA A 25 0.71 -3.39 12.59
N GLN A 26 0.73 -3.96 11.40
CA GLN A 26 0.89 -5.39 11.15
C GLN A 26 2.37 -5.82 10.98
N PRO A 27 2.74 -7.07 11.28
CA PRO A 27 1.98 -8.07 12.04
C PRO A 27 1.87 -7.66 13.52
N ARG A 28 0.77 -8.09 14.16
CA ARG A 28 0.58 -7.85 15.61
C ARG A 28 1.67 -8.54 16.42
N GLY A 29 2.06 -7.95 17.55
CA GLY A 29 3.05 -8.55 18.46
C GLY A 29 4.50 -8.55 17.94
N VAL A 30 4.76 -8.09 16.72
CA VAL A 30 6.12 -7.94 16.18
C VAL A 30 6.63 -6.52 16.48
N SER A 31 7.84 -6.42 17.01
CA SER A 31 8.47 -5.13 17.33
C SER A 31 8.80 -4.35 16.07
N PRO A 32 8.60 -3.02 16.08
CA PRO A 32 8.98 -2.16 14.97
C PRO A 32 10.49 -2.02 14.85
N LEU A 33 10.97 -1.78 13.64
CA LEU A 33 12.33 -1.39 13.35
C LEU A 33 12.50 0.11 13.63
N LYS A 34 13.68 0.48 14.16
CA LYS A 34 14.00 1.88 14.50
C LYS A 34 14.43 2.70 13.27
N GLU A 35 14.86 2.03 12.22
CA GLU A 35 15.32 2.64 10.97
C GLU A 35 15.04 1.71 9.78
N MET A 36 15.10 2.23 8.57
CA MET A 36 15.07 1.39 7.36
C MET A 36 16.27 0.45 7.35
N PRO A 37 16.06 -0.87 7.19
CA PRO A 37 17.16 -1.83 7.15
C PRO A 37 18.17 -1.49 6.05
N PRO A 38 19.48 -1.66 6.29
CA PRO A 38 20.50 -1.42 5.25
C PRO A 38 20.22 -2.15 3.94
N ALA A 39 19.64 -3.34 4.01
CA ALA A 39 19.26 -4.15 2.87
C ALA A 39 18.24 -3.49 1.94
N LEU A 40 17.34 -2.66 2.47
CA LEU A 40 16.33 -1.91 1.69
C LEU A 40 16.81 -0.53 1.25
N ARG A 41 17.93 -0.01 1.79
CA ARG A 41 18.40 1.33 1.40
C ARG A 41 18.94 1.32 -0.02
N GLY A 42 18.66 2.40 -0.76
CA GLY A 42 19.14 2.59 -2.12
C GLY A 42 18.10 3.29 -3.00
N VAL A 43 18.40 3.28 -4.28
CA VAL A 43 17.57 3.89 -5.32
C VAL A 43 16.92 2.79 -6.13
N TYR A 44 15.61 2.89 -6.32
CA TYR A 44 14.80 1.90 -7.03
C TYR A 44 13.98 2.55 -8.11
N GLN A 45 13.79 1.83 -9.22
CA GLN A 45 12.96 2.28 -10.34
C GLN A 45 12.04 1.16 -10.82
N THR A 46 10.83 1.52 -11.24
CA THR A 46 9.95 0.63 -12.00
C THR A 46 10.32 0.75 -13.47
N PHE A 47 10.20 -0.36 -14.18
CA PHE A 47 10.37 -0.40 -15.63
C PHE A 47 9.00 -0.65 -16.26
N ASP A 48 8.52 0.32 -17.02
CA ASP A 48 7.31 0.17 -17.80
C ASP A 48 7.63 -0.59 -19.08
N LYS A 49 7.14 -1.82 -19.16
CA LYS A 49 7.35 -2.68 -20.34
C LYS A 49 6.63 -2.18 -21.59
N THR A 50 5.61 -1.34 -21.43
CA THR A 50 4.79 -0.83 -22.53
C THR A 50 5.48 0.35 -23.22
N THR A 51 6.06 1.25 -22.44
CA THR A 51 6.79 2.43 -22.96
C THR A 51 8.28 2.18 -23.14
N GLY A 52 8.83 1.15 -22.49
CA GLY A 52 10.27 0.89 -22.46
C GLY A 52 11.05 1.87 -21.57
N GLU A 53 10.37 2.66 -20.78
CA GLU A 53 10.95 3.71 -19.94
C GLU A 53 10.98 3.33 -18.46
N PHE A 54 11.93 3.90 -17.74
CA PHE A 54 11.91 3.86 -16.28
C PHE A 54 10.94 4.92 -15.77
N SER A 55 9.99 4.48 -14.97
CA SER A 55 9.08 5.38 -14.26
C SER A 55 9.65 5.71 -12.88
N ASP A 56 8.93 6.43 -12.11
CA ASP A 56 9.14 6.83 -10.71
C ASP A 56 10.38 6.29 -10.00
N THR A 57 11.21 7.19 -9.51
CA THR A 57 12.40 6.84 -8.72
C THR A 57 12.08 6.90 -7.25
N LEU A 58 12.11 5.74 -6.58
CA LEU A 58 11.99 5.61 -5.13
C LEU A 58 13.39 5.65 -4.49
N ILE A 59 13.60 6.54 -3.54
CA ILE A 59 14.83 6.64 -2.74
C ILE A 59 14.51 6.20 -1.31
N VAL A 60 15.23 5.19 -0.83
CA VAL A 60 15.09 4.65 0.55
C VAL A 60 16.36 4.96 1.32
N GLU A 61 16.22 5.68 2.42
CA GLU A 61 17.29 6.12 3.33
C GLU A 61 17.07 5.55 4.74
N SER A 62 18.00 5.74 5.65
CA SER A 62 17.87 5.22 7.03
C SER A 62 16.64 5.73 7.77
N TRP A 63 16.24 6.96 7.52
CA TRP A 63 15.12 7.63 8.19
C TRP A 63 13.75 7.36 7.56
N GLY A 64 13.70 6.84 6.31
CA GLY A 64 12.45 6.64 5.60
C GLY A 64 12.63 6.53 4.10
N TYR A 65 11.69 7.07 3.33
CA TYR A 65 11.74 7.04 1.87
C TYR A 65 11.08 8.28 1.26
N HIS A 66 11.40 8.55 -0.01
CA HIS A 66 10.69 9.53 -0.82
C HIS A 66 10.77 9.16 -2.31
N PHE A 67 9.78 9.59 -3.08
CA PHE A 67 9.84 9.54 -4.54
C PHE A 67 10.49 10.81 -5.08
N LYS A 68 11.45 10.65 -6.00
CA LYS A 68 12.07 11.77 -6.70
C LYS A 68 11.02 12.49 -7.55
N ASP A 69 11.05 13.80 -7.54
CA ASP A 69 10.23 14.69 -8.40
C ASP A 69 8.70 14.54 -8.19
N LYS A 70 8.25 13.87 -7.13
CA LYS A 70 6.83 13.78 -6.77
C LYS A 70 6.45 14.82 -5.71
N ASN A 71 5.21 15.30 -5.83
CA ASN A 71 4.65 16.25 -4.89
C ASN A 71 4.43 15.59 -3.51
N ASP A 72 4.86 16.25 -2.45
CA ASP A 72 4.71 15.80 -1.06
C ASP A 72 3.25 15.78 -0.56
N LYS A 73 2.27 16.20 -1.40
CA LYS A 73 0.85 16.21 -1.03
C LYS A 73 0.22 14.82 -0.96
N ASP A 74 0.78 13.83 -1.66
CA ASP A 74 0.34 12.46 -1.55
C ASP A 74 1.13 11.77 -0.43
N TRP A 75 0.42 11.26 0.57
CA TRP A 75 0.96 10.60 1.76
C TRP A 75 1.84 9.37 1.45
N LEU A 76 1.73 8.80 0.26
CA LEU A 76 2.59 7.71 -0.21
C LEU A 76 3.89 8.18 -0.85
N ASN A 77 4.02 9.47 -1.21
CA ASN A 77 5.19 9.96 -1.92
C ASN A 77 6.41 10.17 -1.04
N ARG A 78 6.20 10.30 0.28
CA ARG A 78 7.26 10.46 1.27
C ARG A 78 6.82 9.89 2.60
N GLY A 79 7.74 9.23 3.32
CA GLY A 79 7.49 8.74 4.67
C GLY A 79 8.74 8.76 5.53
N THR A 80 8.58 9.26 6.75
CA THR A 80 9.61 9.22 7.80
C THR A 80 9.16 8.24 8.88
N ILE A 81 10.06 7.34 9.32
CA ILE A 81 9.77 6.38 10.40
C ILE A 81 9.38 7.16 11.65
N SER A 82 8.18 6.86 12.16
CA SER A 82 7.52 7.55 13.26
C SER A 82 6.40 6.69 13.84
N ASP A 83 5.52 7.28 14.64
CA ASP A 83 4.26 6.66 15.09
C ASP A 83 3.18 6.55 13.98
N THR A 84 3.43 7.16 12.81
CA THR A 84 2.54 7.10 11.64
C THR A 84 3.11 6.31 10.47
N LEU A 85 4.41 6.01 10.47
CA LEU A 85 5.08 5.10 9.54
C LEU A 85 5.90 4.07 10.31
N VAL A 86 5.39 2.87 10.41
CA VAL A 86 5.97 1.78 11.19
C VAL A 86 6.43 0.65 10.27
N ILE A 87 7.72 0.30 10.37
CA ILE A 87 8.31 -0.81 9.63
C ILE A 87 8.48 -2.00 10.58
N LYS A 88 8.07 -3.19 10.16
CA LYS A 88 8.29 -4.44 10.87
C LYS A 88 8.89 -5.48 9.93
N PHE A 89 9.66 -6.43 10.46
CA PHE A 89 10.20 -7.54 9.68
C PHE A 89 9.71 -8.86 10.26
N TYR A 90 9.13 -9.70 9.40
CA TYR A 90 8.63 -11.00 9.81
C TYR A 90 8.61 -11.98 8.63
N GLN A 91 9.14 -13.18 8.80
CA GLN A 91 9.14 -14.26 7.80
C GLN A 91 9.56 -13.81 6.38
N ASN A 92 10.70 -13.13 6.26
CA ASN A 92 11.28 -12.61 5.01
C ASN A 92 10.50 -11.50 4.30
N TYR A 93 9.56 -10.86 4.99
CA TYR A 93 8.82 -9.71 4.49
C TYR A 93 9.03 -8.50 5.39
N TYR A 94 9.13 -7.34 4.79
CA TYR A 94 9.03 -6.06 5.49
C TYR A 94 7.60 -5.55 5.36
N PHE A 95 7.00 -5.25 6.49
CA PHE A 95 5.65 -4.74 6.62
C PHE A 95 5.74 -3.23 6.85
N VAL A 96 5.44 -2.47 5.81
CA VAL A 96 5.44 -1.00 5.84
C VAL A 96 4.02 -0.54 6.16
N ASN A 97 3.83 -0.08 7.37
CA ASN A 97 2.52 0.30 7.90
C ASN A 97 2.40 1.83 7.94
N PHE A 98 1.36 2.34 7.32
CA PHE A 98 1.03 3.76 7.28
C PHE A 98 -0.23 4.03 8.09
N LYS A 99 -0.23 5.08 8.89
CA LYS A 99 -1.43 5.55 9.59
C LYS A 99 -2.11 6.64 8.75
N SER A 100 -3.30 6.34 8.25
CA SER A 100 -4.12 7.25 7.47
C SER A 100 -5.52 7.32 8.06
N GLU A 101 -6.03 8.51 8.37
CA GLU A 101 -7.37 8.76 8.92
C GLU A 101 -7.75 7.85 10.11
N GLY A 102 -6.77 7.58 10.99
CA GLY A 102 -6.95 6.71 12.15
C GLY A 102 -6.98 5.21 11.83
N GLN A 103 -6.73 4.83 10.59
CA GLN A 103 -6.60 3.45 10.14
C GLN A 103 -5.14 3.13 9.83
N TRP A 104 -4.74 1.87 9.96
CA TRP A 104 -3.45 1.40 9.49
C TRP A 104 -3.61 0.77 8.12
N VAL A 105 -2.80 1.19 7.16
CA VAL A 105 -2.73 0.65 5.80
C VAL A 105 -1.39 -0.04 5.62
N LEU A 106 -1.36 -1.19 4.98
CA LEU A 106 -0.18 -2.03 4.83
C LEU A 106 0.32 -2.04 3.39
N ARG A 107 1.63 -1.85 3.23
CA ARG A 107 2.39 -2.23 2.04
C ARG A 107 3.40 -3.30 2.43
N LEU A 108 3.44 -4.36 1.66
CA LEU A 108 4.35 -5.48 1.89
C LEU A 108 5.54 -5.34 0.95
N VAL A 109 6.75 -5.45 1.48
CA VAL A 109 7.99 -5.40 0.70
C VAL A 109 8.74 -6.70 0.86
N GLN A 110 9.09 -7.33 -0.26
CA GLN A 110 9.95 -8.49 -0.31
C GLN A 110 11.22 -8.16 -1.09
N GLN A 111 12.38 -8.39 -0.50
CA GLN A 111 13.65 -8.23 -1.18
C GLN A 111 13.99 -9.50 -1.96
N GLU A 112 14.47 -9.33 -3.19
CA GLU A 112 14.97 -10.39 -4.04
C GLU A 112 16.51 -10.53 -3.92
N ALA A 113 17.06 -11.68 -4.29
CA ALA A 113 18.49 -11.95 -4.18
C ALA A 113 19.39 -10.97 -4.97
N ASN A 114 18.87 -10.40 -6.06
CA ASN A 114 19.56 -9.40 -6.86
C ASN A 114 19.42 -7.95 -6.33
N GLY A 115 18.86 -7.78 -5.14
CA GLY A 115 18.64 -6.48 -4.51
C GLY A 115 17.38 -5.74 -4.96
N ALA A 116 16.67 -6.21 -5.99
CA ALA A 116 15.36 -5.68 -6.34
C ALA A 116 14.36 -5.90 -5.19
N ILE A 117 13.31 -5.10 -5.17
CA ILE A 117 12.21 -5.26 -4.22
C ILE A 117 10.89 -5.47 -4.95
N ARG A 118 10.01 -6.26 -4.36
CA ARG A 118 8.63 -6.39 -4.77
C ARG A 118 7.76 -5.62 -3.78
N PHE A 119 7.03 -4.64 -4.27
CA PHE A 119 6.15 -3.78 -3.48
C PHE A 119 4.71 -4.19 -3.72
N MET A 120 4.00 -4.66 -2.69
CA MET A 120 2.72 -5.33 -2.81
C MET A 120 1.68 -4.77 -1.86
N SER A 121 0.42 -4.82 -2.29
CA SER A 121 -0.76 -4.51 -1.47
C SER A 121 -1.94 -5.41 -1.86
N ILE A 122 -3.01 -5.38 -1.08
CA ILE A 122 -4.29 -5.94 -1.50
C ILE A 122 -4.96 -4.91 -2.40
N ASP A 123 -4.98 -5.16 -3.72
CA ASP A 123 -5.50 -4.21 -4.71
C ASP A 123 -7.04 -4.21 -4.73
N LEU A 124 -7.62 -3.05 -4.44
CA LEU A 124 -9.07 -2.80 -4.49
C LEU A 124 -9.47 -1.71 -5.50
N LYS A 125 -8.57 -1.30 -6.38
CA LYS A 125 -8.82 -0.20 -7.33
C LYS A 125 -9.89 -0.55 -8.35
N ASP A 126 -9.77 -1.72 -8.98
CA ASP A 126 -10.76 -2.21 -9.94
C ASP A 126 -12.03 -2.69 -9.22
N GLU A 127 -13.20 -2.28 -9.71
CA GLU A 127 -14.47 -2.59 -9.03
C GLU A 127 -14.85 -4.07 -9.08
N VAL A 128 -14.63 -4.73 -10.21
CA VAL A 128 -14.97 -6.15 -10.38
C VAL A 128 -14.05 -7.01 -9.54
N LYS A 129 -12.74 -6.78 -9.63
CA LYS A 129 -11.72 -7.47 -8.82
C LYS A 129 -11.94 -7.23 -7.33
N ARG A 130 -12.28 -5.99 -6.93
CA ARG A 130 -12.58 -5.66 -5.52
C ARG A 130 -13.69 -6.53 -4.95
N LYS A 131 -14.81 -6.68 -5.66
CA LYS A 131 -15.93 -7.54 -5.21
C LYS A 131 -15.48 -8.98 -5.01
N GLU A 132 -14.66 -9.52 -5.91
CA GLU A 132 -14.08 -10.86 -5.77
C GLU A 132 -13.14 -10.97 -4.58
N VAL A 133 -12.19 -10.02 -4.46
CA VAL A 133 -11.21 -10.01 -3.36
C VAL A 133 -11.93 -9.93 -2.01
N LEU A 134 -12.86 -9.00 -1.85
CA LEU A 134 -13.63 -8.85 -0.61
C LEU A 134 -14.49 -10.10 -0.31
N LYS A 135 -15.09 -10.73 -1.32
CA LYS A 135 -15.82 -11.99 -1.15
C LYS A 135 -14.92 -13.13 -0.67
N LYS A 136 -13.72 -13.26 -1.25
CA LYS A 136 -12.72 -14.27 -0.83
C LYS A 136 -12.19 -13.98 0.57
N LEU A 137 -11.85 -12.72 0.85
CA LEU A 137 -11.34 -12.27 2.14
C LEU A 137 -12.39 -12.45 3.26
N GLY A 138 -13.66 -12.13 2.98
CA GLY A 138 -14.76 -12.28 3.93
C GLY A 138 -15.09 -13.73 4.32
N LYS A 139 -14.64 -14.73 3.53
CA LYS A 139 -14.72 -16.14 3.91
C LYS A 139 -13.69 -16.54 4.97
N LYS A 140 -12.64 -15.72 5.14
CA LYS A 140 -11.50 -16.00 6.03
C LYS A 140 -11.48 -15.11 7.27
N LEU A 141 -11.91 -13.86 7.12
CA LEU A 141 -11.84 -12.83 8.15
C LEU A 141 -13.11 -12.00 8.14
N ALA A 142 -13.53 -11.55 9.33
CA ALA A 142 -14.56 -10.51 9.42
C ALA A 142 -14.04 -9.21 8.81
N ILE A 143 -14.85 -8.58 7.97
CA ILE A 143 -14.55 -7.30 7.32
C ILE A 143 -15.52 -6.26 7.86
N LYS A 144 -14.99 -5.12 8.32
CA LYS A 144 -15.77 -3.96 8.73
C LYS A 144 -15.55 -2.83 7.73
N GLU A 145 -16.59 -2.39 7.05
CA GLU A 145 -16.51 -1.21 6.19
C GLU A 145 -16.51 0.07 7.03
N ILE A 146 -15.52 0.93 6.82
CA ILE A 146 -15.36 2.22 7.49
C ILE A 146 -15.29 3.30 6.42
N LYS A 147 -16.33 4.14 6.37
CA LYS A 147 -16.38 5.30 5.47
C LYS A 147 -15.76 6.52 6.15
N ARG A 148 -14.90 7.20 5.46
CA ARG A 148 -14.35 8.51 5.79
C ARG A 148 -14.74 9.49 4.69
N LYS A 149 -14.38 10.75 4.84
CA LYS A 149 -14.81 11.83 3.95
C LYS A 149 -14.62 11.47 2.47
N ASP A 150 -13.43 11.05 2.09
CA ASP A 150 -13.05 10.76 0.69
C ASP A 150 -12.63 9.30 0.50
N ASP A 151 -12.54 8.49 1.58
CA ASP A 151 -12.00 7.15 1.57
C ASP A 151 -12.96 6.10 2.13
N THR A 152 -12.85 4.88 1.63
CA THR A 152 -13.53 3.70 2.18
C THR A 152 -12.49 2.67 2.58
N PHE A 153 -12.45 2.34 3.86
CA PHE A 153 -11.57 1.31 4.38
C PHE A 153 -12.33 0.02 4.65
N TYR A 154 -11.76 -1.08 4.24
CA TYR A 154 -12.23 -2.43 4.57
C TYR A 154 -11.32 -3.00 5.65
N GLN A 155 -11.72 -2.76 6.91
CA GLN A 155 -10.92 -3.12 8.08
C GLN A 155 -11.01 -4.60 8.37
N ILE A 156 -9.85 -5.23 8.52
CA ILE A 156 -9.65 -6.62 8.95
C ILE A 156 -8.73 -6.66 10.17
N ASN A 157 -8.76 -7.76 10.90
CA ASN A 157 -7.93 -7.94 12.09
C ASN A 157 -7.33 -9.35 12.13
N PRO A 158 -6.40 -9.69 11.22
CA PRO A 158 -5.79 -11.02 11.17
C PRO A 158 -4.83 -11.26 12.34
N SER A 159 -4.65 -12.54 12.72
CA SER A 159 -3.46 -12.94 13.45
C SER A 159 -2.23 -12.91 12.51
N PRO A 160 -0.98 -12.93 13.04
CA PRO A 160 0.21 -13.03 12.19
C PRO A 160 0.17 -14.23 11.24
N GLU A 161 -0.32 -15.39 11.69
CA GLU A 161 -0.44 -16.61 10.89
C GLU A 161 -1.50 -16.45 9.78
N GLN A 162 -2.64 -15.84 10.10
CA GLN A 162 -3.68 -15.55 9.11
C GLN A 162 -3.17 -14.56 8.06
N LEU A 163 -2.41 -13.53 8.47
CA LEU A 163 -1.81 -12.57 7.55
C LEU A 163 -0.82 -13.26 6.60
N MET A 164 0.05 -14.15 7.12
CA MET A 164 0.96 -14.93 6.30
C MET A 164 0.21 -15.87 5.34
N THR A 165 -0.92 -16.42 5.75
CA THR A 165 -1.78 -17.24 4.88
C THR A 165 -2.33 -16.40 3.73
N LEU A 166 -2.81 -15.18 3.99
CA LEU A 166 -3.27 -14.26 2.92
C LEU A 166 -2.14 -13.94 1.92
N ILE A 167 -0.91 -13.75 2.40
CA ILE A 167 0.25 -13.51 1.54
C ILE A 167 0.52 -14.74 0.64
N LYS A 168 0.57 -15.92 1.22
CA LYS A 168 0.81 -17.19 0.49
C LYS A 168 -0.28 -17.50 -0.54
N GLU A 169 -1.52 -17.13 -0.25
CA GLU A 169 -2.66 -17.32 -1.17
C GLU A 169 -2.78 -16.24 -2.25
N GLY A 170 -1.83 -15.29 -2.30
CA GLY A 170 -1.75 -14.30 -3.38
C GLY A 170 -2.73 -13.14 -3.25
N PHE A 171 -3.24 -12.84 -2.06
CA PHE A 171 -4.04 -11.62 -1.85
C PHE A 171 -3.20 -10.35 -2.04
N PHE A 172 -1.91 -10.40 -1.72
CA PHE A 172 -0.98 -9.30 -1.94
C PHE A 172 -0.37 -9.40 -3.32
N THR A 173 -0.63 -8.41 -4.15
CA THR A 173 -0.11 -8.28 -5.51
C THR A 173 0.58 -6.93 -5.67
N GLY A 174 1.48 -6.82 -6.63
CA GLY A 174 2.18 -5.56 -6.83
C GLY A 174 3.31 -5.63 -7.84
N GLU A 175 4.14 -4.61 -7.85
CA GLU A 175 5.16 -4.35 -8.84
C GLU A 175 6.56 -4.66 -8.32
N ARG A 176 7.44 -4.94 -9.26
CA ARG A 176 8.86 -5.13 -9.02
C ARG A 176 9.61 -3.84 -9.31
N LEU A 177 10.38 -3.36 -8.34
CA LEU A 177 11.27 -2.22 -8.48
C LEU A 177 12.72 -2.72 -8.55
N ASN A 178 13.44 -2.31 -9.59
CA ASN A 178 14.83 -2.67 -9.75
C ASN A 178 15.71 -1.73 -8.94
N LYS A 179 16.67 -2.29 -8.20
CA LYS A 179 17.68 -1.48 -7.52
C LYS A 179 18.69 -0.97 -8.55
N VAL A 180 18.91 0.35 -8.57
CA VAL A 180 19.83 1.01 -9.50
C VAL A 180 21.07 1.57 -8.81
N LYS A 181 21.02 1.76 -7.49
CA LYS A 181 22.13 2.12 -6.59
C LYS A 181 21.89 1.63 -5.17
#